data_4b3c25707a7824cc8a52fa684fb80ec1
#
_entry.id   4b3c25707a7824cc8a52fa684fb80ec1
#
_cell.length_a   1.000
_cell.length_b   1.000
_cell.length_c   1.000
_cell.angle_alpha   90.00
_cell.angle_beta   90.00
_cell.angle_gamma   90.00
#
_symmetry.space_group_name_H-M   'P 1'
#
loop_
_entity.id
_entity.type
_entity.pdbx_description
1 polymer ?
#
loop_
_entity_poly.entity_id
_entity_poly.type
_entity_poly.pdbx_seq_one_letter_code
_entity_poly.pdbx_strand_id
1 'polypeptide(L)'
;MVCLPSTIRKCRHLNELLSAVYPQLDVADTSTPTYLLERTILSARNDDVSAINRTALDILPGNIYTYLAADKMSDDDGMDRTITNRYPNEYLNSLDPTGIPPFKLELKVGCPIILLRNIAPKDGLCNGTRMMVVRCGSRIIEVKILTGEKFGKLAFIPRISLTPSSSDFPFHMTRRQFPVRLAYAMTINKSQGQSVKFVGVDLRTPVFSHGQLYVALSRCTSFDRIIVLLAEDGTDSTTNIVYPEVLL
;
A
#
# COMPACT_ATOMS: atom_id res chain seq x y z
N MET A 1 -6.98 -17.04 -20.71
CA MET A 1 -5.75 -16.27 -20.95
C MET A 1 -6.08 -15.06 -21.80
N VAL A 2 -5.48 -13.91 -21.53
CA VAL A 2 -5.66 -12.66 -22.29
C VAL A 2 -4.29 -12.19 -22.74
N CYS A 3 -4.11 -11.96 -24.04
CA CYS A 3 -2.91 -11.34 -24.58
C CYS A 3 -2.95 -9.83 -24.35
N LEU A 4 -1.90 -9.26 -23.80
CA LEU A 4 -1.80 -7.82 -23.61
C LEU A 4 -1.47 -7.12 -24.94
N PRO A 5 -2.13 -5.98 -25.24
CA PRO A 5 -1.82 -5.20 -26.44
C PRO A 5 -0.33 -4.84 -26.54
N SER A 6 0.16 -4.71 -27.77
CA SER A 6 1.55 -4.30 -28.03
C SER A 6 1.85 -2.86 -27.63
N THR A 7 0.83 -2.04 -27.48
CA THR A 7 0.93 -0.66 -27.01
C THR A 7 1.28 -0.56 -25.53
N ILE A 8 1.01 -1.61 -24.75
CA ILE A 8 1.37 -1.66 -23.33
C ILE A 8 2.83 -2.09 -23.20
N ARG A 9 3.64 -1.29 -22.53
CA ARG A 9 5.03 -1.63 -22.22
C ARG A 9 5.07 -2.79 -21.23
N LYS A 10 5.88 -3.81 -21.55
CA LYS A 10 6.08 -5.01 -20.73
C LYS A 10 7.48 -5.00 -20.15
N CYS A 11 7.63 -5.48 -18.92
CA CYS A 11 8.91 -5.69 -18.25
C CYS A 11 8.91 -7.04 -17.52
N ARG A 12 10.08 -7.52 -17.14
CA ARG A 12 10.27 -8.83 -16.48
C ARG A 12 10.87 -8.72 -15.08
N HIS A 13 11.44 -7.58 -14.75
CA HIS A 13 12.09 -7.35 -13.47
C HIS A 13 11.45 -6.21 -12.71
N LEU A 14 11.35 -6.35 -11.38
CA LEU A 14 10.74 -5.34 -10.49
C LEU A 14 11.46 -3.99 -10.57
N ASN A 15 12.79 -3.99 -10.65
CA ASN A 15 13.56 -2.75 -10.73
C ASN A 15 13.27 -1.98 -12.05
N GLU A 16 13.01 -2.70 -13.14
CA GLU A 16 12.60 -2.10 -14.40
C GLU A 16 11.22 -1.45 -14.30
N LEU A 17 10.26 -2.13 -13.65
CA LEU A 17 8.95 -1.57 -13.37
C LEU A 17 9.06 -0.30 -12.52
N LEU A 18 9.83 -0.35 -11.42
CA LEU A 18 10.04 0.79 -10.54
C LEU A 18 10.67 1.97 -11.27
N SER A 19 11.72 1.74 -12.04
CA SER A 19 12.39 2.80 -12.81
C SER A 19 11.50 3.41 -13.89
N ALA A 20 10.60 2.62 -14.48
CA ALA A 20 9.68 3.09 -15.51
C ALA A 20 8.50 3.90 -14.93
N VAL A 21 7.97 3.48 -13.77
CA VAL A 21 6.85 4.19 -13.10
C VAL A 21 7.36 5.37 -12.28
N TYR A 22 8.47 5.21 -11.59
CA TYR A 22 9.08 6.21 -10.72
C TYR A 22 10.51 6.58 -11.21
N PRO A 23 10.63 7.24 -12.38
CA PRO A 23 11.94 7.61 -12.91
C PRO A 23 12.66 8.57 -11.95
N GLN A 24 13.98 8.38 -11.77
CA GLN A 24 14.80 9.20 -10.88
C GLN A 24 14.39 9.18 -9.41
N LEU A 25 13.78 8.08 -8.93
CA LEU A 25 13.41 7.93 -7.51
C LEU A 25 14.63 7.97 -6.58
N ASP A 26 15.81 7.63 -7.09
CA ASP A 26 17.12 7.67 -6.45
C ASP A 26 17.74 9.08 -6.36
N VAL A 27 17.15 10.08 -7.03
CA VAL A 27 17.63 11.46 -7.01
C VAL A 27 16.90 12.24 -5.91
N ALA A 28 17.66 12.94 -5.07
CA ALA A 28 17.09 13.83 -4.07
C ALA A 28 16.19 14.89 -4.72
N ASP A 29 15.13 15.29 -4.05
CA ASP A 29 14.14 16.28 -4.45
C ASP A 29 13.25 15.94 -5.65
N THR A 30 13.39 14.75 -6.26
CA THR A 30 12.47 14.31 -7.34
C THR A 30 11.08 13.99 -6.80
N SER A 31 10.96 13.50 -5.57
CA SER A 31 9.69 13.12 -4.95
C SER A 31 8.86 14.36 -4.55
N THR A 32 8.23 14.98 -5.53
CA THR A 32 7.28 16.07 -5.30
C THR A 32 5.85 15.55 -5.09
N PRO A 33 4.94 16.34 -4.46
CA PRO A 33 3.55 15.96 -4.32
C PRO A 33 2.87 15.57 -5.64
N THR A 34 3.09 16.33 -6.70
CA THR A 34 2.52 16.06 -8.03
C THR A 34 3.11 14.79 -8.65
N TYR A 35 4.44 14.62 -8.53
CA TYR A 35 5.11 13.41 -9.01
C TYR A 35 4.53 12.14 -8.38
N LEU A 36 4.32 12.13 -7.06
CA LEU A 36 3.77 10.99 -6.33
C LEU A 36 2.28 10.79 -6.59
N LEU A 37 1.50 11.90 -6.75
CA LEU A 37 0.07 11.83 -7.05
C LEU A 37 -0.20 11.12 -8.37
N GLU A 38 0.60 11.40 -9.38
CA GLU A 38 0.39 10.94 -10.76
C GLU A 38 0.79 9.49 -11.01
N ARG A 39 1.39 8.81 -10.02
CA ARG A 39 2.00 7.49 -10.19
C ARG A 39 1.54 6.49 -9.14
N THR A 40 1.42 5.23 -9.56
CA THR A 40 1.20 4.12 -8.63
C THR A 40 1.56 2.78 -9.28
N ILE A 41 1.90 1.79 -8.47
CA ILE A 41 2.01 0.40 -8.90
C ILE A 41 0.87 -0.38 -8.27
N LEU A 42 0.26 -1.27 -9.04
CA LEU A 42 -0.87 -2.09 -8.63
C LEU A 42 -0.47 -3.56 -8.63
N SER A 43 -0.84 -4.30 -7.60
CA SER A 43 -0.69 -5.75 -7.55
C SER A 43 -1.94 -6.41 -6.97
N ALA A 44 -2.12 -7.69 -7.25
CA ALA A 44 -3.27 -8.44 -6.78
C ALA A 44 -3.18 -8.75 -5.27
N ARG A 45 -1.97 -8.98 -4.73
CA ARG A 45 -1.73 -9.47 -3.36
C ARG A 45 -1.04 -8.44 -2.46
N ASN A 46 -1.34 -8.51 -1.17
CA ASN A 46 -0.72 -7.63 -0.17
C ASN A 46 0.79 -7.87 -0.02
N ASP A 47 1.24 -9.13 -0.13
CA ASP A 47 2.66 -9.48 0.01
C ASP A 47 3.50 -8.87 -1.11
N ASP A 48 3.00 -8.95 -2.35
CA ASP A 48 3.64 -8.32 -3.51
C ASP A 48 3.71 -6.79 -3.34
N VAL A 49 2.59 -6.18 -2.89
CA VAL A 49 2.54 -4.74 -2.57
C VAL A 49 3.57 -4.37 -1.51
N SER A 50 3.71 -5.18 -0.47
CA SER A 50 4.68 -4.93 0.61
C SER A 50 6.12 -5.02 0.11
N ALA A 51 6.43 -6.01 -0.73
CA ALA A 51 7.74 -6.18 -1.35
C ALA A 51 8.09 -5.00 -2.29
N ILE A 52 7.16 -4.58 -3.14
CA ILE A 52 7.34 -3.44 -4.05
C ILE A 52 7.58 -2.16 -3.25
N ASN A 53 6.76 -1.89 -2.22
CA ASN A 53 6.90 -0.72 -1.36
C ASN A 53 8.24 -0.69 -0.63
N ARG A 54 8.74 -1.85 -0.17
CA ARG A 54 10.05 -1.96 0.47
C ARG A 54 11.16 -1.64 -0.51
N THR A 55 11.16 -2.26 -1.69
CA THR A 55 12.16 -2.00 -2.73
C THR A 55 12.17 -0.52 -3.15
N ALA A 56 10.99 0.09 -3.32
CA ALA A 56 10.89 1.51 -3.65
C ALA A 56 11.44 2.41 -2.53
N LEU A 57 11.17 2.07 -1.26
CA LEU A 57 11.71 2.81 -0.12
C LEU A 57 13.24 2.71 -0.06
N ASP A 58 13.81 1.54 -0.38
CA ASP A 58 15.26 1.33 -0.36
C ASP A 58 15.95 2.20 -1.42
N ILE A 59 15.33 2.39 -2.60
CA ILE A 59 15.82 3.25 -3.69
C ILE A 59 15.77 4.74 -3.30
N LEU A 60 14.71 5.19 -2.61
CA LEU A 60 14.57 6.59 -2.20
C LEU A 60 15.76 7.01 -1.32
N PRO A 61 16.47 8.13 -1.60
CA PRO A 61 17.55 8.60 -0.76
C PRO A 61 17.04 9.09 0.62
N GLY A 62 17.95 9.17 1.58
CA GLY A 62 17.69 9.70 2.92
C GLY A 62 17.67 8.64 4.02
N ASN A 63 17.56 9.11 5.26
CA ASN A 63 17.61 8.28 6.44
C ASN A 63 16.30 7.52 6.65
N ILE A 64 16.39 6.24 7.04
CA ILE A 64 15.24 5.43 7.43
C ILE A 64 14.86 5.77 8.87
N TYR A 65 13.60 6.08 9.09
CA TYR A 65 12.98 6.22 10.41
C TYR A 65 12.16 4.96 10.70
N THR A 66 12.55 4.24 11.73
CA THR A 66 11.89 2.99 12.15
C THR A 66 11.00 3.25 13.36
N TYR A 67 9.75 2.87 13.26
CA TYR A 67 8.75 2.97 14.33
C TYR A 67 8.24 1.58 14.69
N LEU A 68 8.52 1.15 15.91
CA LEU A 68 7.95 -0.07 16.46
C LEU A 68 6.57 0.22 17.03
N ALA A 69 5.63 -0.69 16.83
CA ALA A 69 4.32 -0.66 17.45
C ALA A 69 4.39 -1.08 18.92
N ALA A 70 3.32 -0.81 19.65
CA ALA A 70 3.07 -1.43 20.95
C ALA A 70 1.79 -2.27 20.83
N ASP A 71 1.96 -3.58 20.91
CA ASP A 71 0.87 -4.53 20.85
C ASP A 71 0.43 -4.92 22.25
N LYS A 72 -0.89 -5.03 22.44
CA LYS A 72 -1.52 -5.50 23.66
C LYS A 72 -2.62 -6.49 23.32
N MET A 73 -2.74 -7.54 24.13
CA MET A 73 -3.96 -8.34 24.16
C MET A 73 -4.99 -7.64 25.04
N SER A 74 -6.24 -7.59 24.59
CA SER A 74 -7.33 -7.09 25.42
C SER A 74 -7.74 -8.19 26.38
N ASP A 75 -7.70 -7.90 27.67
CA ASP A 75 -8.37 -8.69 28.70
C ASP A 75 -9.86 -8.38 28.63
N ASP A 76 -10.57 -8.93 27.65
CA ASP A 76 -12.03 -8.81 27.61
C ASP A 76 -12.65 -9.80 28.58
N ASP A 77 -13.62 -9.33 29.33
CA ASP A 77 -14.31 -9.96 30.45
C ASP A 77 -14.46 -11.49 30.33
N GLY A 78 -13.69 -12.23 31.13
CA GLY A 78 -13.87 -13.67 31.34
C GLY A 78 -12.88 -14.60 30.66
N MET A 79 -11.89 -14.09 29.89
CA MET A 79 -10.84 -14.95 29.36
C MET A 79 -9.80 -15.25 30.44
N ASP A 80 -9.62 -16.54 30.66
CA ASP A 80 -8.67 -17.13 31.59
C ASP A 80 -7.26 -16.53 31.41
N ARG A 81 -6.64 -16.01 32.45
CA ARG A 81 -5.26 -15.47 32.48
C ARG A 81 -4.22 -16.43 31.88
N THR A 82 -4.58 -17.70 31.69
CA THR A 82 -3.77 -18.71 31.01
C THR A 82 -3.60 -18.43 29.52
N ILE A 83 -4.47 -17.66 28.85
CA ILE A 83 -4.38 -17.33 27.42
C ILE A 83 -3.34 -16.25 27.20
N THR A 84 -3.24 -15.26 28.08
CA THR A 84 -2.25 -14.17 27.97
C THR A 84 -0.82 -14.70 28.03
N ASN A 85 -0.58 -15.81 28.76
CA ASN A 85 0.73 -16.44 28.84
C ASN A 85 1.05 -17.41 27.68
N ARG A 86 0.06 -17.72 26.79
CA ARG A 86 0.27 -18.64 25.67
C ARG A 86 0.86 -17.97 24.43
N TYR A 87 0.72 -16.66 24.31
CA TYR A 87 1.19 -15.93 23.14
C TYR A 87 2.26 -14.92 23.57
N PRO A 88 3.55 -15.21 23.38
CA PRO A 88 4.60 -14.27 23.70
C PRO A 88 4.52 -13.03 22.80
N ASN A 89 5.05 -11.91 23.29
CA ASN A 89 5.04 -10.63 22.56
C ASN A 89 5.72 -10.75 21.17
N GLU A 90 6.72 -11.61 21.03
CA GLU A 90 7.40 -11.86 19.76
C GLU A 90 6.44 -12.42 18.71
N TYR A 91 5.52 -13.29 19.13
CA TYR A 91 4.48 -13.81 18.25
C TYR A 91 3.51 -12.70 17.82
N LEU A 92 3.01 -11.88 18.74
CA LEU A 92 2.12 -10.74 18.41
C LEU A 92 2.80 -9.76 17.46
N ASN A 93 4.09 -9.48 17.68
CA ASN A 93 4.88 -8.59 16.86
C ASN A 93 5.13 -9.12 15.43
N SER A 94 5.09 -10.44 15.24
CA SER A 94 5.24 -11.08 13.92
C SER A 94 3.95 -11.04 13.08
N LEU A 95 2.81 -10.77 13.69
CA LEU A 95 1.52 -10.73 12.99
C LEU A 95 1.40 -9.49 12.12
N ASP A 96 0.92 -9.66 10.88
CA ASP A 96 0.55 -8.56 9.97
C ASP A 96 -0.95 -8.65 9.59
N PRO A 97 -1.86 -8.36 10.54
CA PRO A 97 -3.30 -8.44 10.30
C PRO A 97 -3.75 -7.43 9.26
N THR A 98 -4.77 -7.81 8.50
CA THR A 98 -5.37 -6.94 7.49
C THR A 98 -5.98 -5.69 8.14
N GLY A 99 -5.78 -4.53 7.52
CA GLY A 99 -6.42 -3.27 7.91
C GLY A 99 -5.75 -2.49 9.04
N ILE A 100 -4.65 -2.99 9.61
CA ILE A 100 -3.81 -2.25 10.56
C ILE A 100 -2.38 -2.07 10.02
N PRO A 101 -1.59 -1.09 10.54
CA PRO A 101 -0.21 -0.89 10.12
C PRO A 101 0.69 -2.06 10.56
N PRO A 102 1.86 -2.25 9.91
CA PRO A 102 2.83 -3.26 10.32
C PRO A 102 3.39 -2.96 11.73
N PHE A 103 3.86 -4.00 12.42
CA PHE A 103 4.54 -3.81 13.70
C PHE A 103 5.79 -2.92 13.56
N LYS A 104 6.61 -3.20 12.55
CA LYS A 104 7.77 -2.38 12.18
C LYS A 104 7.42 -1.52 10.98
N LEU A 105 7.17 -0.23 11.21
CA LEU A 105 6.91 0.76 10.17
C LEU A 105 8.21 1.51 9.86
N GLU A 106 8.67 1.44 8.62
CA GLU A 106 9.85 2.14 8.13
C GLU A 106 9.44 3.20 7.11
N LEU A 107 9.91 4.42 7.31
CA LEU A 107 9.60 5.60 6.47
C LEU A 107 10.86 6.40 6.17
N LYS A 108 10.84 7.12 5.06
CA LYS A 108 11.81 8.19 4.74
C LYS A 108 11.05 9.48 4.44
N VAL A 109 11.70 10.62 4.64
CA VAL A 109 11.15 11.90 4.19
C VAL A 109 11.00 11.85 2.66
N GLY A 110 9.87 12.34 2.14
CA GLY A 110 9.52 12.28 0.73
C GLY A 110 8.78 11.01 0.30
N CYS A 111 8.70 9.95 1.12
CA CYS A 111 7.97 8.75 0.72
C CYS A 111 6.44 8.95 0.74
N PRO A 112 5.71 8.35 -0.22
CA PRO A 112 4.25 8.33 -0.19
C PRO A 112 3.74 7.32 0.83
N ILE A 113 2.69 7.72 1.54
CA ILE A 113 1.97 6.87 2.49
C ILE A 113 0.46 6.98 2.26
N ILE A 114 -0.27 5.98 2.71
CA ILE A 114 -1.74 5.94 2.68
C ILE A 114 -2.28 5.77 4.09
N LEU A 115 -3.34 6.53 4.41
CA LEU A 115 -4.02 6.46 5.69
C LEU A 115 -4.92 5.23 5.75
N LEU A 116 -4.93 4.52 6.88
CA LEU A 116 -5.66 3.26 7.06
C LEU A 116 -6.97 3.43 7.88
N ARG A 117 -7.18 4.58 8.49
CA ARG A 117 -8.36 4.89 9.32
C ARG A 117 -8.78 6.34 9.15
N ASN A 118 -10.05 6.63 9.35
CA ASN A 118 -10.55 8.00 9.44
C ASN A 118 -10.05 8.63 10.75
N ILE A 119 -9.29 9.71 10.66
CA ILE A 119 -8.79 10.46 11.83
C ILE A 119 -9.56 11.78 11.95
N ALA A 120 -9.59 12.55 10.87
CA ALA A 120 -10.23 13.86 10.79
C ALA A 120 -10.82 14.07 9.39
N PRO A 121 -12.02 13.52 9.09
CA PRO A 121 -12.63 13.59 7.75
C PRO A 121 -12.82 15.02 7.25
N LYS A 122 -13.15 15.97 8.14
CA LYS A 122 -13.31 17.40 7.78
C LYS A 122 -12.02 18.04 7.28
N ASP A 123 -10.87 17.49 7.70
CA ASP A 123 -9.53 17.94 7.29
C ASP A 123 -8.96 17.11 6.15
N GLY A 124 -9.74 16.20 5.57
CA GLY A 124 -9.32 15.33 4.48
C GLY A 124 -8.54 14.09 4.92
N LEU A 125 -8.46 13.80 6.22
CA LEU A 125 -7.78 12.63 6.78
C LEU A 125 -8.72 11.43 6.90
N CYS A 126 -9.07 10.86 5.75
CA CYS A 126 -9.92 9.68 5.63
C CYS A 126 -9.09 8.43 5.29
N ASN A 127 -9.66 7.26 5.55
CA ASN A 127 -9.10 6.01 5.05
C ASN A 127 -8.92 6.08 3.52
N GLY A 128 -7.72 5.71 3.04
CA GLY A 128 -7.39 5.80 1.63
C GLY A 128 -6.75 7.13 1.19
N THR A 129 -6.71 8.17 2.05
CA THR A 129 -6.02 9.42 1.73
C THR A 129 -4.53 9.15 1.52
N ARG A 130 -4.01 9.51 0.34
CA ARG A 130 -2.57 9.45 0.05
C ARG A 130 -1.90 10.73 0.53
N MET A 131 -0.72 10.58 1.09
CA MET A 131 0.06 11.68 1.67
C MET A 131 1.54 11.47 1.39
N MET A 132 2.33 12.53 1.44
CA MET A 132 3.80 12.49 1.38
C MET A 132 4.35 12.84 2.75
N VAL A 133 5.33 12.10 3.22
CA VAL A 133 6.02 12.37 4.48
C VAL A 133 6.91 13.60 4.32
N VAL A 134 6.69 14.61 5.18
CA VAL A 134 7.49 15.84 5.24
C VAL A 134 8.53 15.77 6.35
N ARG A 135 8.10 15.26 7.52
CA ARG A 135 8.99 15.12 8.68
C ARG A 135 8.59 13.92 9.53
N CYS A 136 9.57 13.18 9.96
CA CYS A 136 9.45 12.02 10.83
C CYS A 136 9.77 12.40 12.27
N GLY A 137 8.75 12.58 13.11
CA GLY A 137 8.91 12.81 14.57
C GLY A 137 8.64 11.54 15.37
N SER A 138 9.03 11.51 16.63
CA SER A 138 8.86 10.34 17.51
C SER A 138 7.40 10.04 17.84
N ARG A 139 6.57 11.06 18.00
CA ARG A 139 5.16 10.96 18.39
C ARG A 139 4.18 11.38 17.30
N ILE A 140 4.63 12.14 16.32
CA ILE A 140 3.81 12.71 15.25
C ILE A 140 4.62 12.67 13.96
N ILE A 141 3.97 12.28 12.86
CA ILE A 141 4.50 12.40 11.49
C ILE A 141 3.83 13.60 10.84
N GLU A 142 4.63 14.53 10.30
CA GLU A 142 4.14 15.63 9.49
C GLU A 142 4.07 15.20 8.03
N VAL A 143 2.93 15.42 7.40
CA VAL A 143 2.63 14.96 6.05
C VAL A 143 2.01 16.06 5.21
N LYS A 144 2.13 15.96 3.90
CA LYS A 144 1.41 16.76 2.92
C LYS A 144 0.36 15.90 2.23
N ILE A 145 -0.90 16.33 2.22
CA ILE A 145 -2.01 15.61 1.59
C ILE A 145 -1.84 15.64 0.07
N LEU A 146 -1.97 14.47 -0.58
CA LEU A 146 -1.83 14.30 -2.03
C LEU A 146 -3.17 14.14 -2.77
N THR A 147 -4.27 13.85 -2.06
CA THR A 147 -5.57 13.54 -2.69
C THR A 147 -6.71 14.35 -2.08
N GLY A 148 -7.75 14.59 -2.89
CA GLY A 148 -8.96 15.28 -2.46
C GLY A 148 -8.84 16.81 -2.41
N GLU A 149 -9.86 17.47 -1.86
CA GLU A 149 -9.97 18.93 -1.78
C GLU A 149 -8.88 19.61 -0.94
N LYS A 150 -8.24 18.85 -0.08
CA LYS A 150 -7.18 19.34 0.82
C LYS A 150 -5.77 19.13 0.26
N PHE A 151 -5.64 18.89 -1.08
CA PHE A 151 -4.35 18.74 -1.74
C PHE A 151 -3.36 19.83 -1.34
N GLY A 152 -2.13 19.43 -1.05
CA GLY A 152 -1.03 20.34 -0.70
C GLY A 152 -1.03 20.83 0.75
N LYS A 153 -2.11 20.61 1.53
CA LYS A 153 -2.16 21.02 2.95
C LYS A 153 -1.27 20.13 3.80
N LEU A 154 -0.66 20.72 4.81
CA LEU A 154 0.08 20.00 5.86
C LEU A 154 -0.91 19.43 6.88
N ALA A 155 -0.61 18.23 7.35
CA ALA A 155 -1.35 17.55 8.39
C ALA A 155 -0.40 16.79 9.33
N PHE A 156 -0.91 16.42 10.50
CA PHE A 156 -0.15 15.74 11.54
C PHE A 156 -0.83 14.41 11.88
N ILE A 157 -0.08 13.33 11.77
CA ILE A 157 -0.57 11.98 12.02
C ILE A 157 -0.01 11.50 13.36
N PRO A 158 -0.86 11.31 14.38
CA PRO A 158 -0.46 10.74 15.67
C PRO A 158 -0.47 9.21 15.63
N ARG A 159 0.14 8.58 16.63
CA ARG A 159 -0.08 7.16 16.92
C ARG A 159 -1.46 6.97 17.53
N ILE A 160 -2.21 6.00 17.02
CA ILE A 160 -3.52 5.61 17.55
C ILE A 160 -3.55 4.11 17.86
N SER A 161 -4.46 3.69 18.71
CA SER A 161 -4.72 2.28 18.97
C SER A 161 -5.68 1.73 17.91
N LEU A 162 -5.33 0.59 17.35
CA LEU A 162 -6.02 -0.04 16.23
C LEU A 162 -6.28 -1.51 16.56
N THR A 163 -7.51 -1.94 16.32
CA THR A 163 -7.91 -3.35 16.42
C THR A 163 -8.11 -3.89 15.01
N PRO A 164 -7.62 -5.11 14.68
CA PRO A 164 -7.89 -5.77 13.41
C PRO A 164 -9.40 -5.86 13.15
N SER A 165 -9.79 -5.75 11.88
CA SER A 165 -11.21 -5.81 11.49
C SER A 165 -11.74 -7.24 11.41
N SER A 166 -10.85 -8.22 11.32
CA SER A 166 -11.18 -9.64 11.21
C SER A 166 -10.96 -10.35 12.55
N SER A 167 -11.85 -11.29 12.83
CA SER A 167 -11.73 -12.22 13.96
C SER A 167 -10.83 -13.43 13.64
N ASP A 168 -9.79 -13.19 12.83
CA ASP A 168 -8.88 -14.27 12.36
C ASP A 168 -8.01 -14.85 13.50
N PHE A 169 -8.03 -14.21 14.67
CA PHE A 169 -7.28 -14.65 15.83
C PHE A 169 -8.20 -15.12 16.96
N PRO A 170 -7.80 -16.12 17.72
CA PRO A 170 -8.56 -16.60 18.88
C PRO A 170 -8.46 -15.65 20.10
N PHE A 171 -7.94 -14.45 19.90
CA PHE A 171 -7.77 -13.42 20.92
C PHE A 171 -7.97 -12.02 20.33
N HIS A 172 -8.34 -11.07 21.16
CA HIS A 172 -8.43 -9.67 20.78
C HIS A 172 -7.08 -8.99 21.00
N MET A 173 -6.53 -8.37 19.94
CA MET A 173 -5.31 -7.58 20.04
C MET A 173 -5.56 -6.12 19.67
N THR A 174 -4.80 -5.24 20.30
CA THR A 174 -4.75 -3.82 19.97
C THR A 174 -3.31 -3.43 19.67
N ARG A 175 -3.10 -2.83 18.49
CA ARG A 175 -1.79 -2.31 18.05
C ARG A 175 -1.78 -0.79 18.12
N ARG A 176 -0.86 -0.22 18.89
CA ARG A 176 -0.65 1.23 18.91
C ARG A 176 0.49 1.60 17.95
N GLN A 177 0.14 2.21 16.83
CA GLN A 177 1.07 2.60 15.77
C GLN A 177 0.53 3.80 15.00
N PHE A 178 1.34 4.41 14.15
CA PHE A 178 0.86 5.36 13.14
C PHE A 178 -0.05 4.61 12.14
N PRO A 179 -1.27 5.09 11.89
CA PRO A 179 -2.26 4.39 11.06
C PRO A 179 -1.97 4.55 9.56
N VAL A 180 -0.75 4.27 9.14
CA VAL A 180 -0.30 4.47 7.76
C VAL A 180 0.49 3.27 7.25
N ARG A 181 0.51 3.11 5.92
CA ARG A 181 1.40 2.20 5.18
C ARG A 181 2.06 2.95 4.02
N LEU A 182 3.19 2.46 3.52
CA LEU A 182 3.79 2.95 2.29
C LEU A 182 2.82 2.82 1.10
N ALA A 183 2.90 3.74 0.14
CA ALA A 183 1.96 3.86 -0.97
C ALA A 183 2.61 4.14 -2.33
N TYR A 184 3.80 3.62 -2.60
CA TYR A 184 4.33 3.49 -3.97
C TYR A 184 3.50 2.47 -4.75
N ALA A 185 3.15 1.37 -4.08
CA ALA A 185 2.25 0.36 -4.59
C ALA A 185 1.03 0.19 -3.67
N MET A 186 -0.08 -0.24 -4.26
CA MET A 186 -1.30 -0.62 -3.53
C MET A 186 -1.98 -1.80 -4.21
N THR A 187 -2.92 -2.44 -3.51
CA THR A 187 -3.70 -3.51 -4.14
C THR A 187 -4.66 -2.93 -5.19
N ILE A 188 -4.93 -3.71 -6.24
CA ILE A 188 -5.86 -3.33 -7.32
C ILE A 188 -7.20 -2.87 -6.74
N ASN A 189 -7.73 -3.58 -5.75
CA ASN A 189 -9.03 -3.25 -5.14
C ASN A 189 -9.03 -1.87 -4.46
N LYS A 190 -7.91 -1.45 -3.83
CA LYS A 190 -7.80 -0.13 -3.21
C LYS A 190 -7.67 1.01 -4.22
N SER A 191 -7.30 0.71 -5.46
CA SER A 191 -7.19 1.71 -6.53
C SER A 191 -8.53 1.99 -7.23
N GLN A 192 -9.59 1.26 -6.89
CA GLN A 192 -10.90 1.45 -7.49
C GLN A 192 -11.40 2.88 -7.27
N GLY A 193 -11.88 3.52 -8.33
CA GLY A 193 -12.33 4.92 -8.32
C GLY A 193 -11.21 5.97 -8.40
N GLN A 194 -9.92 5.56 -8.36
CA GLN A 194 -8.79 6.48 -8.54
C GLN A 194 -8.33 6.47 -10.00
N SER A 195 -7.90 7.62 -10.51
CA SER A 195 -7.26 7.74 -11.83
C SER A 195 -5.88 8.37 -11.65
N VAL A 196 -4.88 7.83 -12.34
CA VAL A 196 -3.49 8.31 -12.30
C VAL A 196 -2.92 8.37 -13.72
N LYS A 197 -1.83 9.11 -13.91
CA LYS A 197 -1.22 9.28 -15.24
C LYS A 197 -0.31 8.13 -15.63
N PHE A 198 0.39 7.53 -14.67
CA PHE A 198 1.34 6.44 -14.89
C PHE A 198 1.03 5.28 -13.97
N VAL A 199 0.81 4.11 -14.54
CA VAL A 199 0.44 2.91 -13.79
C VAL A 199 1.41 1.77 -14.10
N GLY A 200 2.01 1.22 -13.07
CA GLY A 200 2.62 -0.10 -13.11
C GLY A 200 1.61 -1.15 -12.68
N VAL A 201 1.55 -2.29 -13.36
CA VAL A 201 0.72 -3.41 -12.94
C VAL A 201 1.62 -4.63 -12.78
N ASP A 202 1.74 -5.14 -11.57
CA ASP A 202 2.46 -6.37 -11.28
C ASP A 202 1.53 -7.56 -11.44
N LEU A 203 1.75 -8.35 -12.47
CA LEU A 203 1.02 -9.57 -12.82
C LEU A 203 1.89 -10.82 -12.74
N ARG A 204 3.04 -10.78 -12.05
CA ARG A 204 3.82 -12.00 -11.75
C ARG A 204 2.96 -13.00 -11.00
N THR A 205 2.15 -12.52 -10.08
CA THR A 205 1.04 -13.25 -9.49
C THR A 205 -0.25 -12.86 -10.21
N PRO A 206 -0.96 -13.81 -10.84
CA PRO A 206 -2.18 -13.52 -11.57
C PRO A 206 -3.28 -12.93 -10.67
N VAL A 207 -4.19 -12.18 -11.28
CA VAL A 207 -5.44 -11.75 -10.62
C VAL A 207 -6.28 -12.96 -10.22
N PHE A 208 -7.04 -12.84 -9.13
CA PHE A 208 -7.82 -13.94 -8.55
C PHE A 208 -9.32 -13.63 -8.38
N SER A 209 -9.76 -12.46 -8.80
CA SER A 209 -11.16 -12.04 -8.69
C SER A 209 -11.70 -11.48 -10.00
N HIS A 210 -13.02 -11.62 -10.19
CA HIS A 210 -13.73 -11.05 -11.34
C HIS A 210 -13.49 -9.55 -11.46
N GLY A 211 -13.22 -9.09 -12.69
CA GLY A 211 -13.03 -7.69 -13.02
C GLY A 211 -11.73 -7.05 -12.52
N GLN A 212 -10.92 -7.76 -11.74
CA GLN A 212 -9.71 -7.20 -11.11
C GLN A 212 -8.69 -6.73 -12.17
N LEU A 213 -8.49 -7.49 -13.24
CA LEU A 213 -7.62 -7.07 -14.36
C LEU A 213 -8.15 -5.81 -15.04
N TYR A 214 -9.46 -5.72 -15.27
CA TYR A 214 -10.08 -4.54 -15.83
C TYR A 214 -9.90 -3.31 -14.95
N VAL A 215 -10.10 -3.46 -13.63
CA VAL A 215 -9.85 -2.38 -12.68
C VAL A 215 -8.41 -1.89 -12.77
N ALA A 216 -7.42 -2.79 -12.80
CA ALA A 216 -6.00 -2.42 -12.89
C ALA A 216 -5.69 -1.62 -14.15
N LEU A 217 -6.11 -2.10 -15.32
CA LEU A 217 -5.82 -1.48 -16.62
C LEU A 217 -6.60 -0.18 -16.84
N SER A 218 -7.79 -0.03 -16.23
CA SER A 218 -8.61 1.17 -16.34
C SER A 218 -8.20 2.32 -15.42
N ARG A 219 -7.17 2.15 -14.57
CA ARG A 219 -6.69 3.23 -13.68
C ARG A 219 -5.92 4.32 -14.43
N CYS A 220 -5.42 4.02 -15.61
CA CYS A 220 -4.76 4.98 -16.49
C CYS A 220 -5.63 5.28 -17.70
N THR A 221 -5.66 6.54 -18.12
CA THR A 221 -6.45 6.98 -19.29
C THR A 221 -5.74 6.74 -20.63
N SER A 222 -4.46 6.35 -20.60
CA SER A 222 -3.65 6.16 -21.81
C SER A 222 -2.83 4.88 -21.70
N PHE A 223 -2.94 3.98 -22.68
CA PHE A 223 -2.28 2.68 -22.68
C PHE A 223 -0.75 2.76 -22.78
N ASP A 224 -0.21 3.81 -23.42
CA ASP A 224 1.23 4.07 -23.51
C ASP A 224 1.89 4.39 -22.17
N ARG A 225 1.10 4.70 -21.14
CA ARG A 225 1.53 5.00 -19.76
C ARG A 225 1.29 3.87 -18.79
N ILE A 226 0.88 2.72 -19.30
CA ILE A 226 0.74 1.49 -18.52
C ILE A 226 1.99 0.64 -18.76
N ILE A 227 2.61 0.19 -17.67
CA ILE A 227 3.73 -0.74 -17.68
C ILE A 227 3.29 -2.00 -16.94
N VAL A 228 3.46 -3.16 -17.54
CA VAL A 228 3.07 -4.44 -16.95
C VAL A 228 4.30 -5.28 -16.67
N LEU A 229 4.44 -5.71 -15.42
CA LEU A 229 5.42 -6.69 -14.99
C LEU A 229 4.81 -8.09 -15.10
N LEU A 230 5.40 -8.92 -15.94
CA LEU A 230 4.97 -10.30 -16.16
C LEU A 230 5.96 -11.29 -15.53
N ALA A 231 5.54 -12.53 -15.36
CA ALA A 231 6.42 -13.62 -14.96
C ALA A 231 7.54 -13.85 -16.01
N GLU A 232 8.63 -14.46 -15.57
CA GLU A 232 9.82 -14.72 -16.42
C GLU A 232 9.65 -15.92 -17.37
N ASP A 233 8.44 -16.48 -17.49
CA ASP A 233 8.10 -17.63 -18.34
C ASP A 233 8.09 -17.33 -19.85
N GLY A 234 8.39 -16.10 -20.26
CA GLY A 234 8.43 -15.67 -21.65
C GLY A 234 7.07 -15.40 -22.28
N THR A 235 5.96 -15.62 -21.59
CA THR A 235 4.61 -15.35 -22.13
C THR A 235 4.27 -13.87 -22.05
N ASP A 236 3.55 -13.37 -23.07
CA ASP A 236 3.02 -12.01 -23.14
C ASP A 236 1.52 -11.99 -22.82
N SER A 237 1.07 -12.97 -22.08
CA SER A 237 -0.34 -13.17 -21.69
C SER A 237 -0.49 -13.26 -20.18
N THR A 238 -1.68 -12.95 -19.70
CA THR A 238 -2.04 -13.09 -18.29
C THR A 238 -3.40 -13.77 -18.15
N THR A 239 -3.71 -14.21 -16.94
CA THR A 239 -5.03 -14.77 -16.64
C THR A 239 -6.01 -13.64 -16.32
N ASN A 240 -7.22 -13.76 -16.84
CA ASN A 240 -8.36 -12.95 -16.42
C ASN A 240 -9.41 -13.85 -15.77
N ILE A 241 -10.04 -13.38 -14.71
CA ILE A 241 -11.12 -14.09 -14.01
C ILE A 241 -12.44 -13.43 -14.38
N VAL A 242 -13.36 -14.25 -14.88
CA VAL A 242 -14.72 -13.83 -15.23
C VAL A 242 -15.68 -14.81 -14.56
N TYR A 243 -16.64 -14.28 -13.80
CA TYR A 243 -17.70 -15.06 -13.19
C TYR A 243 -18.89 -15.07 -14.17
N PRO A 244 -19.29 -16.24 -14.73
CA PRO A 244 -20.40 -16.31 -15.69
C PRO A 244 -21.71 -15.74 -15.14
N GLU A 245 -21.93 -15.89 -13.83
CA GLU A 245 -23.13 -15.45 -13.11
C GLU A 245 -23.33 -13.92 -13.14
N VAL A 246 -22.28 -13.17 -13.42
CA VAL A 246 -22.33 -11.71 -13.50
C VAL A 246 -22.65 -11.24 -14.93
N LEU A 247 -22.62 -12.15 -15.90
CA LEU A 247 -22.85 -11.85 -17.33
C LEU A 247 -24.29 -12.15 -17.80
N LEU A 248 -25.16 -12.60 -16.89
CA LEU A 248 -26.56 -12.94 -17.18
C LEU A 248 -27.50 -11.77 -16.94
#